data_56808b1fd6a985636b492e4f2b0cb004
#
_entry.id   56808b1fd6a985636b492e4f2b0cb004
#
_cell.length_a   1.000
_cell.length_b   1.000
_cell.length_c   1.000
_cell.angle_alpha   90.00
_cell.angle_beta   90.00
_cell.angle_gamma   90.00
#
_symmetry.space_group_name_H-M   'P 1'
#
loop_
_entity.id
_entity.type
_entity.pdbx_description
1 polymer ?
#
loop_
_entity_poly.entity_id
_entity_poly.type
_entity_poly.pdbx_seq_one_letter_code
_entity_poly.pdbx_strand_id
1 'polypeptide(L)'
;SGGFTTAERVYKYNPVPDTLAAAGKGHFIKGVQCNVWSEYLYNTDIMEYRIYPRILALSEIAWSPLDRKDYKDFERRLDNAQVRLDGHGINYYIPQPEQPNGSCNFVAFTDKATMTFTTNRPMKMVYTLDGTEPTPESTVYTAPFDITETTTVKIASVLPSGKMGKPRTILVEKQTLAPAKEVAKTTPG
;
A
#
# COMPACT_ATOMS: atom_id res chain seq x y z
N SER A 1 -17.25 -1.06 -6.90
CA SER A 1 -16.15 -1.40 -5.99
C SER A 1 -15.20 -0.21 -5.95
N GLY A 2 -15.15 0.50 -4.82
CA GLY A 2 -14.20 1.59 -4.61
C GLY A 2 -12.79 1.05 -4.60
N GLY A 3 -12.04 1.25 -5.68
CA GLY A 3 -10.62 0.90 -5.73
C GLY A 3 -9.83 1.67 -4.69
N PHE A 4 -8.69 1.11 -4.27
CA PHE A 4 -7.78 1.80 -3.37
C PHE A 4 -7.23 3.07 -4.04
N THR A 5 -7.45 4.24 -3.42
CA THR A 5 -6.95 5.54 -3.90
C THR A 5 -5.71 5.92 -3.13
N THR A 6 -4.57 6.01 -3.81
CA THR A 6 -3.30 6.43 -3.21
C THR A 6 -3.22 7.95 -3.08
N ALA A 7 -2.34 8.46 -2.21
CA ALA A 7 -2.07 9.90 -2.12
C ALA A 7 -1.53 10.45 -3.46
N GLU A 8 -0.72 9.66 -4.18
CA GLU A 8 -0.22 10.02 -5.50
C GLU A 8 -1.35 10.21 -6.52
N ARG A 9 -2.32 9.30 -6.53
CA ARG A 9 -3.48 9.42 -7.41
C ARG A 9 -4.30 10.67 -7.12
N VAL A 10 -4.50 11.01 -5.85
CA VAL A 10 -5.14 12.28 -5.45
C VAL A 10 -4.31 13.46 -5.92
N TYR A 11 -3.00 13.45 -5.67
CA TYR A 11 -2.10 14.53 -6.05
C TYR A 11 -2.07 14.80 -7.57
N LYS A 12 -2.15 13.76 -8.39
CA LYS A 12 -2.17 13.85 -9.86
C LYS A 12 -3.50 14.35 -10.42
N TYR A 13 -4.54 14.41 -9.59
CA TYR A 13 -5.84 14.90 -10.06
C TYR A 13 -5.76 16.37 -10.47
N ASN A 14 -6.34 16.67 -11.64
CA ASN A 14 -6.54 18.04 -12.10
C ASN A 14 -7.99 18.43 -11.89
N PRO A 15 -8.31 19.42 -11.01
CA PRO A 15 -9.69 19.81 -10.76
C PRO A 15 -10.33 20.55 -11.92
N VAL A 16 -9.55 21.10 -12.86
CA VAL A 16 -10.05 21.80 -14.04
C VAL A 16 -10.00 20.83 -15.24
N PRO A 17 -11.15 20.33 -15.76
CA PRO A 17 -11.17 19.50 -16.95
C PRO A 17 -10.57 20.23 -18.15
N ASP A 18 -9.85 19.49 -19.01
CA ASP A 18 -9.17 20.06 -20.19
C ASP A 18 -10.13 20.80 -21.12
N THR A 19 -11.36 20.32 -21.24
CA THR A 19 -12.42 20.98 -22.04
C THR A 19 -12.79 22.36 -21.52
N LEU A 20 -12.84 22.54 -20.19
CA LEU A 20 -13.08 23.85 -19.58
C LEU A 20 -11.86 24.75 -19.66
N ALA A 21 -10.67 24.18 -19.50
CA ALA A 21 -9.42 24.93 -19.65
C ALA A 21 -9.28 25.45 -21.07
N ALA A 22 -9.48 24.62 -22.09
CA ALA A 22 -9.44 25.01 -23.51
C ALA A 22 -10.47 26.09 -23.87
N ALA A 23 -11.66 26.05 -23.24
CA ALA A 23 -12.70 27.05 -23.43
C ALA A 23 -12.48 28.36 -22.63
N GLY A 24 -11.38 28.51 -21.89
CA GLY A 24 -11.11 29.65 -21.01
C GLY A 24 -12.06 29.72 -19.79
N LYS A 25 -12.75 28.63 -19.48
CA LYS A 25 -13.78 28.55 -18.43
C LYS A 25 -13.31 27.92 -17.12
N GLY A 26 -12.02 27.67 -16.99
CA GLY A 26 -11.43 27.09 -15.77
C GLY A 26 -11.74 27.85 -14.49
N HIS A 27 -11.93 29.18 -14.59
CA HIS A 27 -12.26 30.06 -13.48
C HIS A 27 -13.62 29.79 -12.80
N PHE A 28 -14.49 28.99 -13.43
CA PHE A 28 -15.75 28.55 -12.82
C PHE A 28 -15.53 27.42 -11.80
N ILE A 29 -14.42 26.70 -11.84
CA ILE A 29 -14.07 25.74 -10.82
C ILE A 29 -13.52 26.52 -9.60
N LYS A 30 -14.28 26.55 -8.52
CA LYS A 30 -13.97 27.36 -7.34
C LYS A 30 -13.26 26.58 -6.24
N GLY A 31 -13.15 25.28 -6.37
CA GLY A 31 -12.49 24.45 -5.36
C GLY A 31 -12.67 22.97 -5.63
N VAL A 32 -12.23 22.19 -4.67
CA VAL A 32 -12.30 20.71 -4.67
C VAL A 32 -12.93 20.23 -3.39
N GLN A 33 -13.55 19.06 -3.43
CA GLN A 33 -14.01 18.37 -2.23
C GLN A 33 -13.66 16.89 -2.29
N CYS A 34 -13.56 16.26 -1.13
CA CYS A 34 -13.55 14.82 -1.00
C CYS A 34 -14.63 14.36 -0.04
N ASN A 35 -15.19 13.20 -0.29
CA ASN A 35 -16.22 12.61 0.56
C ASN A 35 -15.62 11.42 1.32
N VAL A 36 -15.99 11.32 2.59
CA VAL A 36 -15.69 10.17 3.44
C VAL A 36 -17.03 9.54 3.82
N TRP A 37 -17.32 8.40 3.16
CA TRP A 37 -18.58 7.69 3.38
C TRP A 37 -18.51 6.87 4.66
N SER A 38 -19.49 7.02 5.53
CA SER A 38 -19.49 6.46 6.89
C SER A 38 -19.78 4.94 6.96
N GLU A 39 -20.17 4.31 5.87
CA GLU A 39 -20.60 2.89 5.82
C GLU A 39 -19.61 1.90 6.46
N TYR A 40 -18.31 2.26 6.46
CA TYR A 40 -17.23 1.40 6.98
C TYR A 40 -16.33 2.13 7.98
N LEU A 41 -16.86 3.18 8.63
CA LEU A 41 -16.13 4.00 9.59
C LEU A 41 -16.70 3.76 11.00
N TYR A 42 -16.11 2.82 11.70
CA TYR A 42 -16.60 2.40 13.03
C TYR A 42 -16.08 3.29 14.18
N ASN A 43 -14.98 4.00 13.95
CA ASN A 43 -14.34 4.88 14.92
C ASN A 43 -13.46 5.94 14.25
N THR A 44 -12.93 6.86 15.05
CA THR A 44 -12.06 7.95 14.60
C THR A 44 -10.76 7.44 13.98
N ASP A 45 -10.14 6.40 14.55
CA ASP A 45 -8.88 5.84 14.06
C ASP A 45 -9.00 5.34 12.63
N ILE A 46 -10.10 4.64 12.31
CA ILE A 46 -10.36 4.15 10.95
C ILE A 46 -10.64 5.31 10.00
N MET A 47 -11.37 6.33 10.47
CA MET A 47 -11.64 7.53 9.68
C MET A 47 -10.33 8.25 9.33
N GLU A 48 -9.48 8.52 10.30
CA GLU A 48 -8.18 9.16 10.13
C GLU A 48 -7.27 8.34 9.20
N TYR A 49 -7.18 7.03 9.39
CA TYR A 49 -6.43 6.13 8.53
C TYR A 49 -6.88 6.18 7.06
N ARG A 50 -8.16 6.40 6.81
CA ARG A 50 -8.69 6.53 5.44
C ARG A 50 -8.50 7.92 4.86
N ILE A 51 -8.55 8.96 5.67
CA ILE A 51 -8.40 10.36 5.26
C ILE A 51 -6.92 10.68 5.03
N TYR A 52 -6.04 10.38 6.00
CA TYR A 52 -4.63 10.73 5.93
C TYR A 52 -3.80 9.60 5.27
N PRO A 53 -2.82 9.96 4.42
CA PRO A 53 -2.37 11.31 4.06
C PRO A 53 -3.09 11.91 2.83
N ARG A 54 -4.14 11.29 2.32
CA ARG A 54 -4.83 11.70 1.07
C ARG A 54 -5.36 13.12 1.12
N ILE A 55 -5.85 13.56 2.29
CA ILE A 55 -6.35 14.92 2.48
C ILE A 55 -5.22 15.97 2.33
N LEU A 56 -3.98 15.61 2.68
CA LEU A 56 -2.83 16.49 2.48
C LEU A 56 -2.53 16.67 0.98
N ALA A 57 -2.67 15.62 0.18
CA ALA A 57 -2.58 15.71 -1.27
C ALA A 57 -3.71 16.54 -1.86
N LEU A 58 -4.94 16.41 -1.36
CA LEU A 58 -6.08 17.23 -1.77
C LEU A 58 -5.84 18.71 -1.44
N SER A 59 -5.32 19.00 -0.26
CA SER A 59 -4.97 20.38 0.13
C SER A 59 -3.93 20.97 -0.82
N GLU A 60 -2.92 20.19 -1.19
CA GLU A 60 -1.90 20.64 -2.14
C GLU A 60 -2.50 21.03 -3.49
N ILE A 61 -3.37 20.20 -4.07
CA ILE A 61 -3.99 20.52 -5.37
C ILE A 61 -5.01 21.66 -5.30
N ALA A 62 -5.55 21.95 -4.10
CA ALA A 62 -6.45 23.06 -3.90
C ALA A 62 -5.74 24.41 -3.82
N TRP A 63 -4.49 24.42 -3.33
CA TRP A 63 -3.73 25.64 -3.05
C TRP A 63 -2.55 25.88 -3.97
N SER A 64 -2.08 24.86 -4.69
CA SER A 64 -0.91 24.96 -5.56
C SER A 64 -1.30 25.06 -7.03
N PRO A 65 -0.75 26.01 -7.78
CA PRO A 65 -0.87 26.04 -9.24
C PRO A 65 -0.34 24.76 -9.88
N LEU A 66 -0.97 24.33 -10.98
CA LEU A 66 -0.65 23.07 -11.65
C LEU A 66 0.81 22.98 -12.10
N ASP A 67 1.37 24.10 -12.56
CA ASP A 67 2.75 24.23 -13.04
C ASP A 67 3.81 24.16 -11.93
N ARG A 68 3.37 24.26 -10.65
CA ARG A 68 4.26 24.15 -9.48
C ARG A 68 4.14 22.79 -8.77
N LYS A 69 3.35 21.90 -9.30
CA LYS A 69 3.16 20.57 -8.68
C LYS A 69 4.38 19.68 -8.91
N ASP A 70 5.00 19.25 -7.82
CA ASP A 70 6.08 18.28 -7.79
C ASP A 70 5.77 17.19 -6.76
N TYR A 71 5.46 15.99 -7.24
CA TYR A 71 5.07 14.89 -6.35
C TYR A 71 6.24 14.42 -5.47
N LYS A 72 7.47 14.44 -5.96
CA LYS A 72 8.64 14.05 -5.16
C LYS A 72 8.90 15.02 -4.01
N ASP A 73 8.75 16.31 -4.27
CA ASP A 73 8.85 17.32 -3.22
C ASP A 73 7.67 17.19 -2.24
N PHE A 74 6.46 16.91 -2.73
CA PHE A 74 5.32 16.61 -1.86
C PHE A 74 5.60 15.40 -0.95
N GLU A 75 6.16 14.29 -1.48
CA GLU A 75 6.51 13.11 -0.65
C GLU A 75 7.51 13.47 0.45
N ARG A 76 8.55 14.24 0.13
CA ARG A 76 9.52 14.73 1.11
C ARG A 76 8.86 15.57 2.22
N ARG A 77 7.94 16.46 1.86
CA ARG A 77 7.18 17.28 2.82
C ARG A 77 6.16 16.45 3.60
N LEU A 78 5.64 15.39 2.98
CA LEU A 78 4.71 14.46 3.62
C LEU A 78 5.36 13.75 4.82
N ASP A 79 6.63 13.35 4.73
CA ASP A 79 7.33 12.72 5.86
C ASP A 79 7.37 13.66 7.08
N ASN A 80 7.64 14.96 6.86
CA ASN A 80 7.59 15.96 7.93
C ASN A 80 6.15 16.23 8.45
N ALA A 81 5.16 16.17 7.56
CA ALA A 81 3.77 16.32 7.96
C ALA A 81 3.30 15.15 8.82
N GLN A 82 3.73 13.92 8.51
CA GLN A 82 3.43 12.73 9.31
C GLN A 82 3.98 12.81 10.73
N VAL A 83 5.18 13.37 10.92
CA VAL A 83 5.71 13.63 12.28
C VAL A 83 4.79 14.57 13.07
N ARG A 84 4.20 15.59 12.41
CA ARG A 84 3.23 16.48 13.07
C ARG A 84 1.91 15.76 13.38
N LEU A 85 1.44 14.89 12.49
CA LEU A 85 0.26 14.05 12.75
C LEU A 85 0.49 13.16 13.98
N ASP A 86 1.69 12.58 14.11
CA ASP A 86 2.08 11.80 15.31
C ASP A 86 2.03 12.65 16.58
N GLY A 87 2.55 13.87 16.51
CA GLY A 87 2.50 14.81 17.64
C GLY A 87 1.09 15.19 18.09
N HIS A 88 0.10 15.08 17.20
CA HIS A 88 -1.32 15.27 17.49
C HIS A 88 -2.10 13.98 17.77
N GLY A 89 -1.44 12.82 17.76
CA GLY A 89 -2.08 11.52 17.95
C GLY A 89 -3.01 11.11 16.81
N ILE A 90 -2.86 11.72 15.62
CA ILE A 90 -3.68 11.43 14.45
C ILE A 90 -3.17 10.17 13.75
N ASN A 91 -4.07 9.21 13.54
CA ASN A 91 -3.76 8.01 12.77
C ASN A 91 -3.69 8.33 11.26
N TYR A 92 -2.86 7.58 10.53
CA TYR A 92 -2.74 7.74 9.08
C TYR A 92 -2.28 6.45 8.41
N TYR A 93 -2.60 6.33 7.14
CA TYR A 93 -2.17 5.20 6.32
C TYR A 93 -0.67 5.28 6.00
N ILE A 94 0.02 4.20 6.32
CA ILE A 94 1.39 3.94 5.85
C ILE A 94 1.30 2.84 4.79
N PRO A 95 1.89 3.02 3.59
CA PRO A 95 1.86 2.02 2.52
C PRO A 95 2.31 0.65 3.02
N GLN A 96 1.49 -0.37 2.81
CA GLN A 96 1.83 -1.74 3.14
C GLN A 96 2.65 -2.39 2.02
N PRO A 97 3.61 -3.27 2.34
CA PRO A 97 4.27 -4.07 1.33
C PRO A 97 3.28 -4.96 0.56
N GLU A 98 3.35 -4.96 -0.76
CA GLU A 98 2.48 -5.73 -1.65
C GLU A 98 3.31 -6.66 -2.53
N GLN A 99 2.75 -7.84 -2.84
CA GLN A 99 3.32 -8.76 -3.81
C GLN A 99 2.85 -8.40 -5.22
N PRO A 100 3.62 -8.70 -6.29
CA PRO A 100 3.26 -8.36 -7.67
C PRO A 100 1.91 -8.90 -8.12
N ASN A 101 1.50 -10.05 -7.58
CA ASN A 101 0.25 -10.73 -7.92
C ASN A 101 -0.92 -10.37 -6.98
N GLY A 102 -0.80 -9.29 -6.23
CA GLY A 102 -1.82 -8.80 -5.30
C GLY A 102 -1.58 -9.22 -3.84
N SER A 103 -2.52 -8.80 -3.00
CA SER A 103 -2.41 -8.94 -1.54
C SER A 103 -2.85 -10.33 -1.09
N CYS A 104 -2.07 -11.38 -1.37
CA CYS A 104 -2.32 -12.71 -0.86
C CYS A 104 -1.66 -12.90 0.51
N ASN A 105 -2.40 -13.44 1.48
CA ASN A 105 -1.86 -13.80 2.81
C ASN A 105 -1.45 -15.28 2.90
N PHE A 106 -1.53 -15.99 1.80
CA PHE A 106 -1.17 -17.40 1.68
C PHE A 106 -0.45 -17.67 0.36
N VAL A 107 0.66 -18.36 0.42
CA VAL A 107 1.44 -18.81 -0.76
C VAL A 107 1.73 -20.29 -0.58
N ALA A 108 1.27 -21.14 -1.52
CA ALA A 108 1.61 -22.55 -1.57
C ALA A 108 2.71 -22.78 -2.60
N PHE A 109 3.65 -23.69 -2.30
CA PHE A 109 4.73 -24.05 -3.20
C PHE A 109 5.15 -25.53 -3.00
N THR A 110 5.85 -26.10 -3.96
CA THR A 110 6.36 -27.48 -3.90
C THR A 110 7.87 -27.54 -3.73
N ASP A 111 8.59 -26.70 -4.42
CA ASP A 111 10.05 -26.66 -4.40
C ASP A 111 10.55 -25.42 -3.64
N LYS A 112 10.23 -24.24 -4.16
CA LYS A 112 10.54 -22.95 -3.53
C LYS A 112 9.51 -21.88 -3.87
N ALA A 113 9.37 -20.89 -2.98
CA ALA A 113 8.58 -19.68 -3.21
C ALA A 113 9.50 -18.47 -3.16
N THR A 114 9.52 -17.67 -4.23
CA THR A 114 10.25 -16.39 -4.24
C THR A 114 9.35 -15.28 -3.74
N MET A 115 9.73 -14.66 -2.63
CA MET A 115 9.02 -13.56 -2.01
C MET A 115 9.51 -12.23 -2.58
N THR A 116 8.62 -11.51 -3.25
CA THR A 116 8.88 -10.19 -3.84
C THR A 116 7.91 -9.17 -3.28
N PHE A 117 8.42 -8.03 -2.82
CA PHE A 117 7.60 -6.98 -2.22
C PHE A 117 7.91 -5.61 -2.83
N THR A 118 6.86 -4.82 -2.97
CA THR A 118 6.92 -3.42 -3.38
C THR A 118 5.97 -2.57 -2.55
N THR A 119 6.18 -1.28 -2.55
CA THR A 119 5.27 -0.29 -1.96
C THR A 119 4.92 0.75 -3.02
N ASN A 120 3.79 1.43 -2.88
CA ASN A 120 3.34 2.46 -3.82
C ASN A 120 4.19 3.74 -3.84
N ARG A 121 5.15 3.85 -2.93
CA ARG A 121 6.27 4.80 -2.96
C ARG A 121 7.51 4.13 -2.37
N PRO A 122 8.74 4.55 -2.71
CA PRO A 122 9.96 3.97 -2.14
C PRO A 122 9.95 4.10 -0.61
N MET A 123 10.08 2.97 0.10
CA MET A 123 10.09 2.91 1.56
C MET A 123 11.03 1.82 2.04
N LYS A 124 11.65 2.03 3.22
CA LYS A 124 12.29 0.94 3.95
C LYS A 124 11.23 -0.10 4.30
N MET A 125 11.50 -1.36 4.05
CA MET A 125 10.69 -2.49 4.50
C MET A 125 11.54 -3.40 5.38
N VAL A 126 10.93 -3.95 6.44
CA VAL A 126 11.58 -4.90 7.35
C VAL A 126 10.70 -6.13 7.52
N TYR A 127 11.32 -7.31 7.72
CA TYR A 127 10.58 -8.55 7.80
C TYR A 127 11.16 -9.52 8.83
N THR A 128 10.33 -10.50 9.23
CA THR A 128 10.68 -11.68 10.02
C THR A 128 10.22 -12.94 9.30
N LEU A 129 10.85 -14.08 9.59
CA LEU A 129 10.53 -15.39 9.00
C LEU A 129 10.04 -16.41 10.04
N ASP A 130 9.95 -16.03 11.29
CA ASP A 130 9.55 -16.87 12.42
C ASP A 130 8.15 -16.55 12.96
N GLY A 131 7.42 -15.65 12.27
CA GLY A 131 6.10 -15.20 12.67
C GLY A 131 6.08 -14.17 13.81
N THR A 132 7.24 -13.75 14.33
CA THR A 132 7.31 -12.66 15.30
C THR A 132 6.97 -11.31 14.66
N GLU A 133 6.49 -10.34 15.45
CA GLU A 133 6.24 -8.99 14.93
C GLU A 133 7.57 -8.32 14.55
N PRO A 134 7.68 -7.78 13.32
CA PRO A 134 8.86 -7.04 12.92
C PRO A 134 9.01 -5.74 13.72
N THR A 135 10.25 -5.35 13.98
CA THR A 135 10.64 -4.06 14.57
C THR A 135 11.45 -3.25 13.55
N PRO A 136 11.68 -1.94 13.76
CA PRO A 136 12.50 -1.14 12.84
C PRO A 136 13.93 -1.68 12.64
N GLU A 137 14.41 -2.53 13.57
CA GLU A 137 15.71 -3.19 13.58
C GLU A 137 15.71 -4.59 12.94
N SER A 138 14.52 -5.11 12.59
CA SER A 138 14.39 -6.41 11.91
C SER A 138 15.09 -6.39 10.55
N THR A 139 15.24 -7.57 9.96
CA THR A 139 15.92 -7.73 8.67
C THR A 139 15.32 -6.81 7.60
N VAL A 140 16.17 -6.00 6.99
CA VAL A 140 15.75 -5.07 5.92
C VAL A 140 15.55 -5.83 4.62
N TYR A 141 14.40 -5.63 3.99
CA TYR A 141 14.13 -6.16 2.65
C TYR A 141 14.85 -5.30 1.60
N THR A 142 15.83 -5.90 0.93
CA THR A 142 16.62 -5.22 -0.11
C THR A 142 16.43 -5.83 -1.50
N ALA A 143 16.05 -7.11 -1.57
CA ALA A 143 15.84 -7.86 -2.81
C ALA A 143 14.90 -9.05 -2.57
N PRO A 144 14.31 -9.62 -3.62
CA PRO A 144 13.56 -10.86 -3.51
C PRO A 144 14.38 -11.97 -2.86
N PHE A 145 13.73 -12.82 -2.04
CA PHE A 145 14.36 -13.95 -1.37
C PHE A 145 13.51 -15.21 -1.51
N ASP A 146 14.17 -16.36 -1.46
CA ASP A 146 13.55 -17.68 -1.63
C ASP A 146 13.21 -18.30 -0.26
N ILE A 147 12.07 -18.97 -0.20
CA ILE A 147 11.61 -19.80 0.93
C ILE A 147 11.49 -21.23 0.43
N THR A 148 12.11 -22.18 1.14
CA THR A 148 12.17 -23.62 0.81
C THR A 148 11.44 -24.50 1.82
N GLU A 149 11.08 -23.94 2.98
CA GLU A 149 10.32 -24.64 4.03
C GLU A 149 9.12 -23.79 4.46
N THR A 150 8.10 -24.44 5.04
CA THR A 150 6.91 -23.74 5.54
C THR A 150 7.31 -22.65 6.54
N THR A 151 6.90 -21.41 6.27
CA THR A 151 7.35 -20.23 6.99
C THR A 151 6.23 -19.21 7.11
N THR A 152 6.16 -18.51 8.23
CA THR A 152 5.30 -17.34 8.38
C THR A 152 6.11 -16.08 8.20
N VAL A 153 5.91 -15.39 7.08
CA VAL A 153 6.54 -14.10 6.80
C VAL A 153 5.68 -12.98 7.37
N LYS A 154 6.28 -12.12 8.19
CA LYS A 154 5.68 -10.83 8.55
C LYS A 154 6.56 -9.71 8.01
N ILE A 155 5.95 -8.76 7.31
CA ILE A 155 6.64 -7.66 6.66
C ILE A 155 5.90 -6.35 6.86
N ALA A 156 6.64 -5.27 7.15
CA ALA A 156 6.09 -3.94 7.36
C ALA A 156 6.96 -2.87 6.72
N SER A 157 6.34 -1.76 6.34
CA SER A 157 7.02 -0.54 5.92
C SER A 157 7.44 0.28 7.13
N VAL A 158 8.57 0.98 7.01
CA VAL A 158 9.12 1.86 8.05
C VAL A 158 9.30 3.26 7.47
N LEU A 159 8.71 4.25 8.12
CA LEU A 159 8.89 5.66 7.79
C LEU A 159 10.28 6.16 8.21
N PRO A 160 10.77 7.28 7.63
CA PRO A 160 12.01 7.91 8.08
C PRO A 160 12.03 8.28 9.58
N SER A 161 10.85 8.54 10.17
CA SER A 161 10.69 8.76 11.61
C SER A 161 10.89 7.51 12.48
N GLY A 162 10.98 6.32 11.88
CA GLY A 162 11.01 5.03 12.56
C GLY A 162 9.63 4.43 12.84
N LYS A 163 8.53 5.17 12.60
CA LYS A 163 7.17 4.63 12.73
C LYS A 163 6.91 3.55 11.70
N MET A 164 6.31 2.45 12.14
CA MET A 164 5.99 1.32 11.29
C MET A 164 4.54 1.34 10.83
N GLY A 165 4.33 0.91 9.58
CA GLY A 165 3.01 0.55 9.09
C GLY A 165 2.53 -0.77 9.71
N LYS A 166 1.23 -1.06 9.55
CA LYS A 166 0.66 -2.34 9.98
C LYS A 166 1.36 -3.49 9.25
N PRO A 167 1.91 -4.48 9.97
CA PRO A 167 2.54 -5.63 9.34
C PRO A 167 1.54 -6.46 8.53
N ARG A 168 2.02 -7.01 7.42
CA ARG A 168 1.34 -8.09 6.71
C ARG A 168 1.89 -9.43 7.16
N THR A 169 0.98 -10.37 7.39
CA THR A 169 1.31 -11.75 7.71
C THR A 169 0.98 -12.61 6.51
N ILE A 170 1.94 -13.40 6.04
CA ILE A 170 1.81 -14.30 4.90
C ILE A 170 2.27 -15.69 5.33
N LEU A 171 1.36 -16.66 5.29
CA LEU A 171 1.72 -18.06 5.45
C LEU A 171 2.24 -18.58 4.10
N VAL A 172 3.49 -19.00 4.09
CA VAL A 172 4.17 -19.60 2.92
C VAL A 172 4.33 -21.08 3.22
N GLU A 173 3.53 -21.93 2.57
CA GLU A 173 3.38 -23.35 2.92
C GLU A 173 3.93 -24.27 1.83
N LYS A 174 4.83 -25.15 2.23
CA LYS A 174 5.35 -26.21 1.37
C LYS A 174 4.32 -27.33 1.24
N GLN A 175 3.91 -27.61 0.02
CA GLN A 175 2.94 -28.64 -0.31
C GLN A 175 3.65 -29.89 -0.82
N THR A 176 3.20 -31.06 -0.34
CA THR A 176 3.61 -32.34 -0.92
C THR A 176 2.60 -32.73 -1.98
N LEU A 177 3.04 -32.86 -3.24
CA LEU A 177 2.15 -33.36 -4.30
C LEU A 177 1.78 -34.81 -3.99
N ALA A 178 0.49 -35.10 -3.89
CA ALA A 178 0.03 -36.47 -3.85
C ALA A 178 0.41 -37.16 -5.17
N PRO A 179 0.86 -38.44 -5.14
CA PRO A 179 1.15 -39.17 -6.35
C PRO A 179 -0.10 -39.19 -7.25
N ALA A 180 0.11 -38.90 -8.55
CA ALA A 180 -0.99 -38.94 -9.53
C ALA A 180 -1.66 -40.33 -9.46
N LYS A 181 -2.97 -40.36 -9.23
CA LYS A 181 -3.74 -41.60 -9.36
C LYS A 181 -3.62 -42.10 -10.80
N GLU A 182 -3.02 -43.26 -11.02
CA GLU A 182 -3.06 -43.90 -12.33
C GLU A 182 -4.52 -44.05 -12.74
N VAL A 183 -4.92 -43.39 -13.78
CA VAL A 183 -6.20 -43.62 -14.43
C VAL A 183 -6.07 -44.97 -15.12
N ALA A 184 -6.67 -46.00 -14.55
CA ALA A 184 -6.75 -47.33 -15.15
C ALA A 184 -7.34 -47.16 -16.57
N LYS A 185 -6.51 -47.44 -17.59
CA LYS A 185 -6.98 -47.50 -18.96
C LYS A 185 -7.97 -48.69 -19.05
N THR A 186 -9.25 -48.39 -19.02
CA THR A 186 -10.29 -49.34 -19.43
C THR A 186 -10.12 -49.57 -20.93
N THR A 187 -9.60 -50.70 -21.28
CA THR A 187 -9.58 -51.19 -22.68
C THR A 187 -11.01 -51.55 -23.06
N PRO A 188 -11.58 -50.97 -24.14
CA PRO A 188 -12.87 -51.42 -24.66
C PRO A 188 -12.72 -52.82 -25.23
N GLY A 189 -13.53 -53.76 -24.73
CA GLY A 189 -13.69 -55.08 -25.33
C GLY A 189 -14.58 -55.04 -26.56
#